data_b480ea6a5991abb299f7cfa1912d1bd5
#
_entry.id   b480ea6a5991abb299f7cfa1912d1bd5
#
_cell.length_a   1.000
_cell.length_b   1.000
_cell.length_c   1.000
_cell.angle_alpha   90.00
_cell.angle_beta   90.00
_cell.angle_gamma   90.00
#
_symmetry.space_group_name_H-M   'P 1'
#
loop_
_entity.id
_entity.type
_entity.pdbx_description
1 polymer ?
#
loop_
_entity_poly.entity_id
_entity_poly.type
_entity_poly.pdbx_seq_one_letter_code
_entity_poly.pdbx_strand_id
1 'polypeptide(L)'
;KETDRRTRIRSRLIASSLSELISQSSTVYIMGHRMADLDALGAAVGLLCLCRIKGCRAKIVIDPQKNACQSLIAELRAIPDYADLFISGQDALVEADNRSLLIVVDTNRPGQVESRPLLEAISRVVLIDHHRNAADSISQTVVKLHEPSASSASELVTELLQYAVNQRDLKPIEAQALLSGIVLDTKNFSIRTSPRTFESAAY
;
A
#
# COMPACT_ATOMS: atom_id res chain seq x y z
N LYS A 1 -16.65 9.37 -18.97
CA LYS A 1 -15.85 10.64 -18.96
C LYS A 1 -16.00 11.44 -17.65
N GLU A 2 -17.21 11.68 -17.14
CA GLU A 2 -17.40 12.47 -15.91
C GLU A 2 -17.02 11.69 -14.64
N THR A 3 -17.33 10.41 -14.56
CA THR A 3 -16.92 9.51 -13.46
C THR A 3 -15.41 9.42 -13.38
N ASP A 4 -14.75 9.26 -14.51
CA ASP A 4 -13.28 9.23 -14.66
C ASP A 4 -12.62 10.51 -14.14
N ARG A 5 -13.18 11.66 -14.51
CA ARG A 5 -12.69 12.98 -14.05
C ARG A 5 -12.81 13.12 -12.53
N ARG A 6 -13.94 12.69 -11.94
CA ARG A 6 -14.16 12.74 -10.48
C ARG A 6 -13.18 11.82 -9.75
N THR A 7 -12.92 10.63 -10.27
CA THR A 7 -11.97 9.68 -9.69
C THR A 7 -10.56 10.27 -9.69
N ARG A 8 -10.10 10.82 -10.80
CA ARG A 8 -8.76 11.44 -10.90
C ARG A 8 -8.58 12.64 -9.96
N ILE A 9 -9.61 13.48 -9.81
CA ILE A 9 -9.58 14.60 -8.85
C ILE A 9 -9.46 14.05 -7.42
N ARG A 10 -10.24 13.02 -7.08
CA ARG A 10 -10.21 12.37 -5.78
C ARG A 10 -8.83 11.77 -5.50
N SER A 11 -8.26 11.03 -6.44
CA SER A 11 -6.94 10.41 -6.29
C SER A 11 -5.85 11.46 -6.08
N ARG A 12 -5.92 12.60 -6.78
CA ARG A 12 -4.99 13.73 -6.59
C ARG A 12 -5.09 14.33 -5.18
N LEU A 13 -6.30 14.55 -4.67
CA LEU A 13 -6.51 15.07 -3.32
C LEU A 13 -6.02 14.09 -2.26
N ILE A 14 -6.30 12.79 -2.44
CA ILE A 14 -5.82 11.74 -1.53
C ILE A 14 -4.29 11.65 -1.56
N ALA A 15 -3.67 11.72 -2.74
CA ALA A 15 -2.20 11.73 -2.87
C ALA A 15 -1.56 12.90 -2.11
N SER A 16 -2.17 14.09 -2.18
CA SER A 16 -1.71 15.26 -1.43
C SER A 16 -1.85 15.07 0.08
N SER A 17 -3.02 14.62 0.53
CA SER A 17 -3.27 14.34 1.97
C SER A 17 -2.36 13.25 2.51
N LEU A 18 -2.16 12.18 1.76
CA LEU A 18 -1.24 11.10 2.14
C LEU A 18 0.20 11.59 2.24
N SER A 19 0.65 12.38 1.28
CA SER A 19 1.99 12.99 1.28
C SER A 19 2.23 13.85 2.53
N GLU A 20 1.24 14.63 2.92
CA GLU A 20 1.30 15.47 4.12
C GLU A 20 1.34 14.61 5.40
N LEU A 21 0.46 13.61 5.51
CA LEU A 21 0.45 12.68 6.65
C LEU A 21 1.79 11.96 6.81
N ILE A 22 2.39 11.48 5.72
CA ILE A 22 3.70 10.84 5.75
C ILE A 22 4.77 11.81 6.24
N SER A 23 4.80 13.04 5.73
CA SER A 23 5.78 14.06 6.13
C SER A 23 5.71 14.42 7.61
N GLN A 24 4.54 14.31 8.23
CA GLN A 24 4.32 14.61 9.65
C GLN A 24 4.55 13.42 10.58
N SER A 25 4.83 12.24 10.03
CA SER A 25 4.94 11.01 10.80
C SER A 25 6.36 10.72 11.24
N SER A 26 6.52 10.09 12.41
CA SER A 26 7.80 9.56 12.90
C SER A 26 8.23 8.32 12.12
N THR A 27 7.31 7.40 11.93
CA THR A 27 7.47 6.17 11.14
C THR A 27 6.15 5.83 10.48
N VAL A 28 6.22 5.33 9.25
CA VAL A 28 5.08 4.77 8.52
C VAL A 28 5.17 3.25 8.57
N TYR A 29 4.16 2.61 9.15
CA TYR A 29 3.97 1.16 9.08
C TYR A 29 2.98 0.84 7.98
N ILE A 30 3.30 -0.10 7.13
CA ILE A 30 2.44 -0.52 6.02
C ILE A 30 2.16 -2.01 6.18
N MET A 31 0.90 -2.40 6.22
CA MET A 31 0.50 -3.81 6.32
C MET A 31 -0.66 -4.13 5.40
N GLY A 32 -0.66 -5.34 4.88
CA GLY A 32 -1.78 -5.93 4.17
C GLY A 32 -2.57 -6.92 5.04
N HIS A 33 -3.17 -7.91 4.38
CA HIS A 33 -3.80 -9.04 5.05
C HIS A 33 -2.77 -10.09 5.49
N ARG A 34 -3.14 -10.95 6.48
CA ARG A 34 -2.22 -11.93 7.12
C ARG A 34 -1.66 -13.02 6.20
N MET A 35 -2.26 -13.24 5.06
CA MET A 35 -1.78 -14.14 4.02
C MET A 35 -1.31 -13.32 2.82
N ALA A 36 -0.49 -12.29 3.09
CA ALA A 36 -0.08 -11.33 2.08
C ALA A 36 0.34 -11.98 0.78
N ASP A 37 -0.23 -11.50 -0.29
CA ASP A 37 0.08 -11.87 -1.67
C ASP A 37 0.84 -10.76 -2.39
N LEU A 38 1.07 -10.92 -3.69
CA LEU A 38 1.82 -9.94 -4.47
C LEU A 38 1.08 -8.60 -4.62
N ASP A 39 -0.26 -8.55 -4.49
CA ASP A 39 -0.94 -7.27 -4.52
C ASP A 39 -0.77 -6.51 -3.21
N ALA A 40 -0.96 -7.16 -2.07
CA ALA A 40 -0.73 -6.57 -0.76
C ALA A 40 0.74 -6.10 -0.61
N LEU A 41 1.71 -6.96 -0.95
CA LEU A 41 3.13 -6.61 -0.85
C LEU A 41 3.54 -5.58 -1.91
N GLY A 42 3.06 -5.70 -3.14
CA GLY A 42 3.34 -4.76 -4.22
C GLY A 42 2.86 -3.35 -3.90
N ALA A 43 1.64 -3.22 -3.40
CA ALA A 43 1.09 -1.94 -2.92
C ALA A 43 1.94 -1.35 -1.79
N ALA A 44 2.34 -2.17 -0.82
CA ALA A 44 3.19 -1.74 0.29
C ALA A 44 4.57 -1.25 -0.19
N VAL A 45 5.22 -2.01 -1.08
CA VAL A 45 6.53 -1.64 -1.65
C VAL A 45 6.44 -0.36 -2.49
N GLY A 46 5.37 -0.18 -3.27
CA GLY A 46 5.14 1.05 -4.02
C GLY A 46 5.06 2.29 -3.13
N LEU A 47 4.43 2.18 -1.96
CA LEU A 47 4.33 3.27 -0.99
C LEU A 47 5.68 3.68 -0.38
N LEU A 48 6.68 2.79 -0.39
CA LEU A 48 8.04 3.14 0.06
C LEU A 48 8.66 4.26 -0.76
N CYS A 49 8.36 4.32 -2.05
CA CYS A 49 8.81 5.41 -2.91
C CYS A 49 8.38 6.77 -2.34
N LEU A 50 7.10 6.90 -1.99
CA LEU A 50 6.56 8.12 -1.41
C LEU A 50 7.18 8.45 -0.05
N CYS A 51 7.32 7.44 0.83
CA CYS A 51 7.95 7.61 2.14
C CYS A 51 9.40 8.08 2.01
N ARG A 52 10.17 7.47 1.11
CA ARG A 52 11.57 7.83 0.83
C ARG A 52 11.69 9.28 0.34
N ILE A 53 10.84 9.71 -0.59
CA ILE A 53 10.84 11.08 -1.12
C ILE A 53 10.46 12.09 -0.04
N LYS A 54 9.58 11.72 0.89
CA LYS A 54 9.23 12.56 2.03
C LYS A 54 10.23 12.50 3.18
N GLY A 55 11.31 11.71 3.05
CA GLY A 55 12.31 11.55 4.10
C GLY A 55 11.78 10.88 5.37
N CYS A 56 10.71 10.10 5.25
CA CYS A 56 10.08 9.41 6.36
C CYS A 56 10.51 7.93 6.41
N ARG A 57 10.87 7.46 7.59
CA ARG A 57 11.14 6.05 7.85
C ARG A 57 9.86 5.23 7.59
N ALA A 58 10.00 4.13 6.86
CA ALA A 58 8.90 3.21 6.61
C ALA A 58 9.30 1.77 6.88
N LYS A 59 8.35 0.97 7.36
CA LYS A 59 8.48 -0.46 7.61
C LYS A 59 7.27 -1.19 7.04
N ILE A 60 7.50 -2.36 6.45
CA ILE A 60 6.43 -3.27 6.03
C ILE A 60 6.24 -4.31 7.12
N VAL A 61 5.02 -4.34 7.66
CA VAL A 61 4.63 -5.28 8.71
C VAL A 61 4.12 -6.56 8.04
N ILE A 62 4.86 -7.64 8.17
CA ILE A 62 4.56 -8.93 7.54
C ILE A 62 5.17 -10.08 8.34
N ASP A 63 4.47 -11.20 8.45
CA ASP A 63 5.06 -12.45 8.92
C ASP A 63 5.88 -13.08 7.77
N PRO A 64 7.21 -13.13 7.88
CA PRO A 64 8.06 -13.60 6.79
C PRO A 64 7.86 -15.08 6.46
N GLN A 65 7.19 -15.85 7.30
CA GLN A 65 6.95 -17.28 7.09
C GLN A 65 5.55 -17.60 6.57
N LYS A 66 4.59 -16.68 6.76
CA LYS A 66 3.17 -16.89 6.46
C LYS A 66 2.65 -15.97 5.36
N ASN A 67 3.34 -15.94 4.23
CA ASN A 67 2.92 -15.14 3.08
C ASN A 67 3.21 -15.86 1.76
N ALA A 68 2.60 -15.40 0.68
CA ALA A 68 2.79 -15.94 -0.67
C ALA A 68 3.91 -15.24 -1.46
N CYS A 69 4.72 -14.38 -0.82
CA CYS A 69 5.64 -13.45 -1.49
C CYS A 69 7.12 -13.73 -1.23
N GLN A 70 7.49 -14.96 -0.89
CA GLN A 70 8.85 -15.32 -0.46
C GLN A 70 9.94 -14.86 -1.43
N SER A 71 9.72 -15.01 -2.75
CA SER A 71 10.70 -14.61 -3.77
C SER A 71 10.93 -13.10 -3.76
N LEU A 72 9.88 -12.30 -3.76
CA LEU A 72 9.99 -10.84 -3.76
C LEU A 72 10.60 -10.31 -2.46
N ILE A 73 10.27 -10.92 -1.32
CA ILE A 73 10.89 -10.59 -0.03
C ILE A 73 12.39 -10.88 -0.04
N ALA A 74 12.79 -12.02 -0.61
CA ALA A 74 14.20 -12.37 -0.73
C ALA A 74 14.98 -11.41 -1.64
N GLU A 75 14.39 -11.02 -2.77
CA GLU A 75 14.95 -10.02 -3.68
C GLU A 75 15.13 -8.66 -2.98
N LEU A 76 14.11 -8.18 -2.26
CA LEU A 76 14.18 -6.93 -1.52
C LEU A 76 15.25 -6.98 -0.42
N ARG A 77 15.33 -8.05 0.35
CA ARG A 77 16.34 -8.21 1.40
C ARG A 77 17.77 -8.24 0.88
N ALA A 78 17.98 -8.66 -0.37
CA ALA A 78 19.29 -8.66 -1.01
C ALA A 78 19.77 -7.25 -1.39
N ILE A 79 18.89 -6.27 -1.41
CA ILE A 79 19.20 -4.86 -1.72
C ILE A 79 19.45 -4.12 -0.39
N PRO A 80 20.64 -3.52 -0.19
CA PRO A 80 20.99 -2.88 1.09
C PRO A 80 19.96 -1.86 1.58
N ASP A 81 19.40 -1.06 0.68
CA ASP A 81 18.39 -0.04 1.03
C ASP A 81 17.08 -0.61 1.59
N TYR A 82 16.80 -1.90 1.37
CA TYR A 82 15.58 -2.59 1.81
C TYR A 82 15.85 -3.73 2.78
N ALA A 83 17.12 -3.97 3.17
CA ALA A 83 17.49 -5.11 4.03
C ALA A 83 16.76 -5.09 5.37
N ASP A 84 16.53 -3.89 5.93
CA ASP A 84 15.88 -3.67 7.23
C ASP A 84 14.42 -3.17 7.12
N LEU A 85 13.76 -3.48 6.00
CA LEU A 85 12.42 -3.01 5.68
C LEU A 85 11.32 -3.73 6.46
N PHE A 86 11.48 -5.05 6.64
CA PHE A 86 10.43 -5.92 7.17
C PHE A 86 10.47 -6.00 8.68
N ILE A 87 9.28 -5.96 9.31
CA ILE A 87 9.12 -6.02 10.76
C ILE A 87 7.92 -6.91 11.11
N SER A 88 7.99 -7.60 12.24
CA SER A 88 6.83 -8.33 12.77
C SER A 88 5.78 -7.37 13.34
N GLY A 89 4.51 -7.79 13.38
CA GLY A 89 3.45 -6.99 14.01
C GLY A 89 3.71 -6.71 15.50
N GLN A 90 4.38 -7.63 16.19
CA GLN A 90 4.73 -7.48 17.60
C GLN A 90 5.84 -6.43 17.79
N ASP A 91 6.89 -6.49 17.00
CA ASP A 91 7.98 -5.50 17.07
C ASP A 91 7.50 -4.12 16.65
N ALA A 92 6.67 -4.03 15.61
CA ALA A 92 6.04 -2.79 15.19
C ALA A 92 5.19 -2.17 16.31
N LEU A 93 4.44 -2.99 17.06
CA LEU A 93 3.64 -2.54 18.20
C LEU A 93 4.51 -1.96 19.32
N VAL A 94 5.69 -2.53 19.55
CA VAL A 94 6.66 -2.03 20.55
C VAL A 94 7.31 -0.71 20.10
N GLU A 95 7.64 -0.58 18.81
CA GLU A 95 8.31 0.60 18.26
C GLU A 95 7.37 1.79 18.00
N ALA A 96 6.08 1.52 17.77
CA ALA A 96 5.12 2.56 17.40
C ALA A 96 4.94 3.61 18.48
N ASP A 97 4.83 4.87 18.07
CA ASP A 97 4.59 6.03 18.92
C ASP A 97 3.33 6.80 18.49
N ASN A 98 3.04 7.89 19.21
CA ASN A 98 1.85 8.73 18.96
C ASN A 98 1.90 9.51 17.62
N ARG A 99 3.04 9.54 16.94
CA ARG A 99 3.25 10.16 15.63
C ARG A 99 3.36 9.13 14.51
N SER A 100 3.23 7.85 14.83
CA SER A 100 3.23 6.78 13.82
C SER A 100 2.00 6.85 12.93
N LEU A 101 2.17 6.49 11.67
CA LEU A 101 1.11 6.33 10.68
C LEU A 101 1.02 4.86 10.30
N LEU A 102 -0.18 4.32 10.26
CA LEU A 102 -0.45 2.99 9.73
C LEU A 102 -1.17 3.11 8.38
N ILE A 103 -0.61 2.50 7.34
CA ILE A 103 -1.28 2.35 6.05
C ILE A 103 -1.68 0.88 5.90
N VAL A 104 -2.97 0.63 5.82
CA VAL A 104 -3.52 -0.70 5.53
C VAL A 104 -3.82 -0.78 4.04
N VAL A 105 -3.29 -1.79 3.39
CA VAL A 105 -3.46 -2.04 1.96
C VAL A 105 -4.12 -3.39 1.72
N ASP A 106 -4.92 -3.47 0.65
CA ASP A 106 -5.47 -4.71 0.11
C ASP A 106 -6.37 -5.51 1.05
N THR A 107 -6.91 -4.88 2.06
CA THR A 107 -8.00 -5.41 2.89
C THR A 107 -8.69 -4.30 3.66
N ASN A 108 -10.00 -4.40 3.81
CA ASN A 108 -10.77 -3.47 4.66
C ASN A 108 -11.31 -4.13 5.94
N ARG A 109 -10.92 -5.38 6.24
CA ARG A 109 -11.43 -6.14 7.39
C ARG A 109 -10.44 -6.16 8.55
N PRO A 110 -10.80 -5.64 9.74
CA PRO A 110 -9.93 -5.70 10.93
C PRO A 110 -9.49 -7.11 11.30
N GLY A 111 -10.36 -8.11 11.05
CA GLY A 111 -10.06 -9.52 11.31
C GLY A 111 -9.09 -10.16 10.32
N GLN A 112 -8.74 -9.51 9.21
CA GLN A 112 -7.85 -10.04 8.18
C GLN A 112 -6.49 -9.36 8.11
N VAL A 113 -6.31 -8.18 8.74
CA VAL A 113 -5.03 -7.48 8.71
C VAL A 113 -3.91 -8.31 9.34
N GLU A 114 -2.68 -8.05 8.94
CA GLU A 114 -1.49 -8.74 9.45
C GLU A 114 -1.37 -8.64 10.97
N SER A 115 -1.60 -7.45 11.53
CA SER A 115 -1.56 -7.22 12.98
C SER A 115 -2.76 -6.40 13.43
N ARG A 116 -3.75 -7.07 14.00
CA ARG A 116 -4.89 -6.38 14.62
C ARG A 116 -4.49 -5.53 15.84
N PRO A 117 -3.60 -5.97 16.73
CA PRO A 117 -3.13 -5.13 17.83
C PRO A 117 -2.51 -3.82 17.35
N LEU A 118 -1.73 -3.84 16.25
CA LEU A 118 -1.14 -2.64 15.68
C LEU A 118 -2.22 -1.70 15.10
N LEU A 119 -3.24 -2.25 14.43
CA LEU A 119 -4.39 -1.47 13.95
C LEU A 119 -5.13 -0.76 15.09
N GLU A 120 -5.27 -1.43 16.22
CA GLU A 120 -5.96 -0.87 17.40
C GLU A 120 -5.10 0.15 18.17
N ALA A 121 -3.76 0.03 18.09
CA ALA A 121 -2.83 0.89 18.83
C ALA A 121 -2.54 2.22 18.11
N ILE A 122 -2.48 2.24 16.77
CA ILE A 122 -2.17 3.44 16.00
C ILE A 122 -3.47 4.18 15.66
N SER A 123 -3.58 5.43 16.11
CA SER A 123 -4.78 6.25 15.88
C SER A 123 -4.87 6.84 14.46
N ARG A 124 -3.73 7.01 13.79
CA ARG A 124 -3.66 7.59 12.44
C ARG A 124 -3.59 6.46 11.40
N VAL A 125 -4.74 6.05 10.89
CA VAL A 125 -4.88 4.94 9.95
C VAL A 125 -5.29 5.46 8.57
N VAL A 126 -4.60 5.02 7.54
CA VAL A 126 -4.95 5.18 6.12
C VAL A 126 -5.37 3.83 5.58
N LEU A 127 -6.44 3.79 4.80
CA LEU A 127 -6.90 2.57 4.12
C LEU A 127 -6.83 2.76 2.60
N ILE A 128 -6.17 1.82 1.91
CA ILE A 128 -6.14 1.73 0.45
C ILE A 128 -6.58 0.31 0.05
N ASP A 129 -7.78 0.18 -0.49
CA ASP A 129 -8.38 -1.12 -0.75
C ASP A 129 -9.33 -1.11 -1.95
N HIS A 130 -9.39 -2.22 -2.69
CA HIS A 130 -10.26 -2.41 -3.84
C HIS A 130 -11.32 -3.50 -3.64
N HIS A 131 -11.35 -4.16 -2.49
CA HIS A 131 -12.33 -5.18 -2.20
C HIS A 131 -13.72 -4.58 -1.93
N ARG A 132 -14.76 -5.37 -2.07
CA ARG A 132 -16.10 -4.95 -1.64
C ARG A 132 -16.10 -4.60 -0.17
N ASN A 133 -16.84 -3.57 0.20
CA ASN A 133 -16.92 -3.12 1.58
C ASN A 133 -17.50 -4.23 2.47
N ALA A 134 -16.78 -4.61 3.50
CA ALA A 134 -17.25 -5.55 4.50
C ALA A 134 -18.20 -4.85 5.49
N ALA A 135 -19.12 -5.60 6.08
CA ALA A 135 -20.02 -5.06 7.11
C ALA A 135 -19.25 -4.57 8.36
N ASP A 136 -18.12 -5.23 8.65
CA ASP A 136 -17.20 -4.92 9.75
C ASP A 136 -15.95 -4.15 9.27
N SER A 137 -16.07 -3.36 8.19
CA SER A 137 -14.92 -2.67 7.60
C SER A 137 -14.28 -1.67 8.55
N ILE A 138 -12.95 -1.48 8.39
CA ILE A 138 -12.18 -0.45 9.09
C ILE A 138 -12.84 0.92 8.84
N SER A 139 -13.37 1.52 9.90
CA SER A 139 -14.15 2.76 9.82
C SER A 139 -13.38 3.99 10.30
N GLN A 140 -12.49 3.82 11.28
CA GLN A 140 -11.70 4.91 11.84
C GLN A 140 -10.44 5.13 11.01
N THR A 141 -10.54 5.95 9.98
CA THR A 141 -9.43 6.29 9.09
C THR A 141 -9.32 7.80 8.92
N VAL A 142 -8.08 8.31 8.87
CA VAL A 142 -7.81 9.72 8.56
C VAL A 142 -7.86 9.98 7.06
N VAL A 143 -7.53 8.96 6.24
CA VAL A 143 -7.68 8.96 4.78
C VAL A 143 -8.16 7.58 4.35
N LYS A 144 -9.11 7.54 3.41
CA LYS A 144 -9.64 6.30 2.85
C LYS A 144 -9.72 6.40 1.32
N LEU A 145 -8.94 5.55 0.65
CA LEU A 145 -9.08 5.26 -0.78
C LEU A 145 -9.64 3.84 -0.92
N HIS A 146 -10.95 3.77 -1.06
CA HIS A 146 -11.67 2.51 -1.29
C HIS A 146 -12.37 2.58 -2.64
N GLU A 147 -11.94 1.73 -3.58
CA GLU A 147 -12.39 1.78 -4.98
C GLU A 147 -12.55 0.37 -5.56
N PRO A 148 -13.74 -0.24 -5.40
CA PRO A 148 -14.00 -1.60 -5.89
C PRO A 148 -13.96 -1.77 -7.41
N SER A 149 -13.90 -0.69 -8.17
CA SER A 149 -13.75 -0.74 -9.62
C SER A 149 -12.30 -0.86 -10.08
N ALA A 150 -11.34 -0.63 -9.18
CA ALA A 150 -9.92 -0.85 -9.46
C ALA A 150 -9.59 -2.35 -9.54
N SER A 151 -8.60 -2.69 -10.33
CA SER A 151 -8.18 -4.08 -10.50
C SER A 151 -7.48 -4.64 -9.26
N SER A 152 -6.76 -3.77 -8.53
CA SER A 152 -5.85 -4.15 -7.45
C SER A 152 -5.54 -2.97 -6.55
N ALA A 153 -5.03 -3.23 -5.34
CA ALA A 153 -4.47 -2.20 -4.46
C ALA A 153 -3.20 -1.57 -5.07
N SER A 154 -2.41 -2.37 -5.78
CA SER A 154 -1.23 -1.91 -6.51
C SER A 154 -1.58 -0.92 -7.63
N GLU A 155 -2.70 -1.10 -8.34
CA GLU A 155 -3.23 -0.10 -9.28
C GLU A 155 -3.53 1.21 -8.57
N LEU A 156 -4.21 1.17 -7.42
CA LEU A 156 -4.56 2.35 -6.65
C LEU A 156 -3.32 3.10 -6.15
N VAL A 157 -2.33 2.38 -5.62
CA VAL A 157 -1.05 2.98 -5.19
C VAL A 157 -0.32 3.61 -6.37
N THR A 158 -0.23 2.92 -7.51
CA THR A 158 0.40 3.46 -8.72
C THR A 158 -0.27 4.76 -9.16
N GLU A 159 -1.59 4.81 -9.13
CA GLU A 159 -2.34 6.04 -9.45
C GLU A 159 -2.02 7.18 -8.48
N LEU A 160 -1.91 6.91 -7.18
CA LEU A 160 -1.50 7.92 -6.20
C LEU A 160 -0.08 8.43 -6.47
N LEU A 161 0.85 7.54 -6.82
CA LEU A 161 2.24 7.90 -7.12
C LEU A 161 2.35 8.84 -8.33
N GLN A 162 1.49 8.69 -9.35
CA GLN A 162 1.45 9.59 -10.51
C GLN A 162 1.23 11.07 -10.12
N TYR A 163 0.57 11.32 -9.00
CA TYR A 163 0.30 12.68 -8.50
C TYR A 163 1.28 13.14 -7.42
N ALA A 164 1.99 12.22 -6.77
CA ALA A 164 2.78 12.51 -5.58
C ALA A 164 4.29 12.50 -5.82
N VAL A 165 4.78 11.81 -6.86
CA VAL A 165 6.20 11.63 -7.13
C VAL A 165 6.50 11.81 -8.63
N ASN A 166 7.76 12.07 -8.99
CA ASN A 166 8.19 11.95 -10.36
C ASN A 166 8.44 10.48 -10.70
N GLN A 167 8.07 10.05 -11.88
CA GLN A 167 8.30 8.67 -12.35
C GLN A 167 9.77 8.22 -12.19
N ARG A 168 10.71 9.13 -12.35
CA ARG A 168 12.16 8.88 -12.20
C ARG A 168 12.56 8.47 -10.79
N ASP A 169 11.75 8.82 -9.79
CA ASP A 169 12.02 8.51 -8.38
C ASP A 169 11.55 7.12 -7.99
N LEU A 170 10.70 6.50 -8.81
CA LEU A 170 10.27 5.12 -8.63
C LEU A 170 11.42 4.17 -9.01
N LYS A 171 11.93 3.42 -8.04
CA LYS A 171 13.01 2.46 -8.28
C LYS A 171 12.49 1.23 -9.05
N PRO A 172 13.33 0.58 -9.88
CA PRO A 172 12.90 -0.58 -10.67
C PRO A 172 12.23 -1.69 -9.85
N ILE A 173 12.75 -2.01 -8.67
CA ILE A 173 12.16 -3.03 -7.79
C ILE A 173 10.78 -2.61 -7.23
N GLU A 174 10.58 -1.32 -7.00
CA GLU A 174 9.29 -0.77 -6.56
C GLU A 174 8.25 -0.87 -7.68
N ALA A 175 8.66 -0.53 -8.91
CA ALA A 175 7.82 -0.68 -10.11
C ALA A 175 7.49 -2.16 -10.39
N GLN A 176 8.49 -3.05 -10.28
CA GLN A 176 8.30 -4.49 -10.43
C GLN A 176 7.30 -5.04 -9.41
N ALA A 177 7.39 -4.62 -8.17
CA ALA A 177 6.47 -5.05 -7.11
C ALA A 177 5.03 -4.60 -7.38
N LEU A 178 4.82 -3.34 -7.76
CA LEU A 178 3.50 -2.82 -8.14
C LEU A 178 2.92 -3.57 -9.35
N LEU A 179 3.72 -3.76 -10.38
CA LEU A 179 3.28 -4.49 -11.58
C LEU A 179 2.92 -5.94 -11.24
N SER A 180 3.69 -6.60 -10.37
CA SER A 180 3.40 -7.98 -9.92
C SER A 180 2.04 -8.08 -9.24
N GLY A 181 1.65 -7.11 -8.44
CA GLY A 181 0.32 -7.05 -7.83
C GLY A 181 -0.79 -6.90 -8.86
N ILE A 182 -0.63 -5.97 -9.81
CA ILE A 182 -1.59 -5.78 -10.91
C ILE A 182 -1.74 -7.07 -11.74
N VAL A 183 -0.63 -7.71 -12.09
CA VAL A 183 -0.61 -8.94 -12.88
C VAL A 183 -1.30 -10.09 -12.15
N LEU A 184 -1.07 -10.23 -10.84
CA LEU A 184 -1.73 -11.26 -10.03
C LEU A 184 -3.25 -11.10 -10.06
N ASP A 185 -3.76 -9.93 -9.68
CA ASP A 185 -5.19 -9.69 -9.51
C ASP A 185 -5.97 -9.63 -10.82
N THR A 186 -5.30 -9.28 -11.90
CA THR A 186 -5.88 -9.28 -13.24
C THR A 186 -5.71 -10.63 -13.97
N LYS A 187 -5.08 -11.62 -13.35
CA LYS A 187 -4.71 -12.90 -14.01
C LYS A 187 -4.04 -12.65 -15.37
N ASN A 188 -2.90 -11.96 -15.33
CA ASN A 188 -2.17 -11.55 -16.53
C ASN A 188 -3.03 -10.70 -17.49
N PHE A 189 -3.72 -9.70 -16.96
CA PHE A 189 -4.61 -8.79 -17.70
C PHE A 189 -5.81 -9.48 -18.40
N SER A 190 -6.18 -10.68 -17.94
CA SER A 190 -7.30 -11.42 -18.51
C SER A 190 -8.66 -11.03 -17.91
N ILE A 191 -8.67 -10.48 -16.70
CA ILE A 191 -9.89 -10.11 -15.97
C ILE A 191 -9.73 -8.79 -15.23
N ARG A 192 -10.85 -8.15 -14.90
CA ARG A 192 -10.91 -6.92 -14.08
C ARG A 192 -10.06 -5.75 -14.60
N THR A 193 -9.73 -5.74 -15.87
CA THR A 193 -8.96 -4.66 -16.48
C THR A 193 -9.85 -3.48 -16.87
N SER A 194 -9.29 -2.29 -16.81
CA SER A 194 -9.87 -1.06 -17.30
C SER A 194 -8.78 -0.20 -17.97
N PRO A 195 -9.11 0.88 -18.66
CA PRO A 195 -8.09 1.82 -19.15
C PRO A 195 -7.11 2.26 -18.06
N ARG A 196 -7.59 2.48 -16.82
CA ARG A 196 -6.75 2.85 -15.66
C ARG A 196 -5.75 1.78 -15.30
N THR A 197 -6.12 0.49 -15.41
CA THR A 197 -5.22 -0.64 -15.16
C THR A 197 -4.03 -0.60 -16.12
N PHE A 198 -4.29 -0.37 -17.40
CA PHE A 198 -3.23 -0.27 -18.41
C PHE A 198 -2.40 1.01 -18.27
N GLU A 199 -3.02 2.14 -17.91
CA GLU A 199 -2.29 3.38 -17.57
C GLU A 199 -1.33 3.16 -16.40
N SER A 200 -1.78 2.46 -15.35
CA SER A 200 -0.95 2.13 -14.19
C SER A 200 0.18 1.15 -14.54
N ALA A 201 -0.10 0.15 -15.34
CA ALA A 201 0.92 -0.81 -15.77
C ALA A 201 1.96 -0.19 -16.72
N ALA A 202 1.59 0.84 -17.47
CA ALA A 202 2.50 1.56 -18.37
C ALA A 202 3.36 2.61 -17.65
N TYR A 203 2.93 3.10 -16.50
CA TYR A 203 3.66 4.08 -15.68
C TYR A 203 4.93 3.48 -15.12
#